data_8f7396eebc1d1c8dcf0e5fc533fd0faf
#
_entry.id   8f7396eebc1d1c8dcf0e5fc533fd0faf
#
_cell.length_a   1.000
_cell.length_b   1.000
_cell.length_c   1.000
_cell.angle_alpha   90.00
_cell.angle_beta   90.00
_cell.angle_gamma   90.00
#
_symmetry.space_group_name_H-M   'P 1'
#
loop_
_entity.id
_entity.type
_entity.pdbx_description
1 polymer ?
#
loop_
_entity_poly.entity_id
_entity_poly.type
_entity_poly.pdbx_seq_one_letter_code
_entity_poly.pdbx_strand_id
1 'polypeptide(L)' 'MFLLEKVSKENYDNLALLREYTGELTIIHGAKDNVIPLKRGKALFENINIPNKEFIIIDGAGHNDIYHFESTWKSISDFL' A
#
# COMPACT_ATOMS: atom_id res chain seq x y z
N MET A 1 -5.43 5.37 -5.04
CA MET A 1 -4.39 4.59 -4.35
C MET A 1 -4.62 4.64 -2.85
N PHE A 2 -4.49 3.53 -2.22
CA PHE A 2 -4.67 3.41 -0.77
C PHE A 2 -3.46 2.70 -0.19
N LEU A 3 -2.91 3.26 0.89
CA LEU A 3 -1.67 2.75 1.45
C LEU A 3 -1.90 2.29 2.89
N LEU A 4 -1.53 1.04 3.15
CA LEU A 4 -1.59 0.45 4.48
C LEU A 4 -0.17 0.19 4.95
N GLU A 5 0.14 0.62 6.18
CA GLU A 5 1.44 0.31 6.74
C GLU A 5 1.30 -0.18 8.17
N LYS A 6 2.17 -1.09 8.53
CA LYS A 6 2.22 -1.66 9.86
C LYS A 6 3.67 -1.59 10.35
N VAL A 7 3.89 -0.79 11.37
CA VAL A 7 5.22 -0.57 11.92
C VAL A 7 5.48 -1.59 13.02
N SER A 8 6.69 -2.14 13.04
CA SER A 8 7.09 -3.05 14.11
C SER A 8 7.08 -2.30 15.44
N LYS A 9 6.53 -2.93 16.46
CA LYS A 9 6.47 -2.35 17.79
C LYS A 9 7.84 -2.03 18.36
N GLU A 10 8.82 -2.81 18.01
CA GLU A 10 10.21 -2.61 18.46
C GLU A 10 10.82 -1.34 17.91
N ASN A 11 10.30 -0.90 16.78
CA ASN A 11 10.82 0.25 16.08
C ASN A 11 10.06 1.54 16.40
N TYR A 12 8.99 1.42 17.14
CA TYR A 12 8.05 2.53 17.31
C TYR A 12 8.67 3.77 17.93
N ASP A 13 9.58 3.61 18.87
CA ASP A 13 10.17 4.73 19.60
C ASP A 13 11.55 5.15 19.12
N ASN A 14 12.00 4.60 18.02
CA ASN A 14 13.37 4.84 17.58
C ASN A 14 13.43 5.57 16.25
N LEU A 15 13.94 6.78 16.27
CA LEU A 15 14.06 7.59 15.07
C LEU A 15 15.11 7.09 14.08
N ALA A 16 16.02 6.25 14.52
CA ALA A 16 16.97 5.60 13.62
C ALA A 16 16.29 4.70 12.62
N LEU A 17 15.05 4.49 12.83
CA LEU A 17 14.16 3.71 12.05
C LEU A 17 13.93 4.14 10.66
N LEU A 18 14.19 5.35 10.35
CA LEU A 18 14.11 5.78 8.97
C LEU A 18 15.11 5.03 8.09
N ARG A 19 16.07 4.35 8.71
CA ARG A 19 17.06 3.55 8.02
C ARG A 19 16.80 2.05 8.08
N GLU A 20 16.08 1.61 9.11
CA GLU A 20 15.84 0.19 9.37
C GLU A 20 14.36 -0.12 9.54
N TYR A 21 13.54 0.43 8.67
CA TYR A 21 12.12 0.17 8.73
C TYR A 21 11.85 -1.31 8.47
N THR A 22 11.34 -2.01 9.49
CA THR A 22 11.03 -3.43 9.42
C THR A 22 9.53 -3.69 9.41
N GLY A 23 8.73 -2.66 9.19
CA GLY A 23 7.29 -2.78 9.12
C GLY A 23 6.82 -3.40 7.81
N GLU A 24 5.52 -3.50 7.67
CA GLU A 24 4.88 -4.02 6.48
C GLU A 24 4.18 -2.89 5.74
N LEU A 25 4.20 -2.95 4.41
CA LEU A 25 3.53 -1.98 3.58
C LEU A 25 2.71 -2.69 2.51
N THR A 26 1.46 -2.27 2.38
CA THR A 26 0.61 -2.72 1.27
C THR A 26 0.02 -1.50 0.58
N ILE A 27 0.18 -1.45 -0.74
CA ILE A 27 -0.44 -0.43 -1.57
C ILE A 27 -1.58 -1.09 -2.33
N ILE A 28 -2.77 -0.51 -2.22
CA ILE A 28 -3.94 -0.97 -2.95
C ILE A 28 -4.28 0.10 -3.98
N HIS A 29 -4.27 -0.27 -5.25
CA HIS A 29 -4.42 0.69 -6.34
C HIS A 29 -5.47 0.21 -7.33
N GLY A 30 -6.38 1.09 -7.71
CA GLY A 30 -7.37 0.80 -8.74
C GLY A 30 -6.73 0.80 -10.12
N ALA A 31 -7.03 -0.22 -10.90
CA ALA A 31 -6.48 -0.34 -12.25
C ALA A 31 -6.89 0.80 -13.18
N LYS A 32 -8.04 1.42 -12.90
CA LYS A 32 -8.58 2.53 -13.68
C LYS A 32 -8.45 3.88 -13.01
N ASP A 33 -7.55 4.00 -12.04
CA ASP A 33 -7.30 5.27 -11.35
C ASP A 33 -6.67 6.25 -12.34
N ASN A 34 -7.39 7.34 -12.64
CA ASN A 34 -6.91 8.36 -13.55
C ASN A 34 -6.35 9.59 -12.85
N VAL A 35 -6.43 9.64 -11.53
CA VAL A 35 -5.81 10.69 -10.73
C VAL A 35 -4.36 10.32 -10.45
N ILE A 36 -4.15 9.07 -10.02
CA ILE A 36 -2.81 8.50 -9.87
C ILE A 36 -2.75 7.27 -10.76
N PRO A 37 -2.23 7.37 -11.98
CA PRO A 37 -2.15 6.23 -12.89
C PRO A 37 -1.43 5.06 -12.26
N LEU A 38 -1.87 3.85 -12.59
CA LEU A 38 -1.30 2.62 -12.06
C LEU A 38 0.22 2.57 -12.20
N LYS A 39 0.73 3.07 -13.32
CA LYS A 39 2.17 3.13 -13.60
C LYS A 39 2.93 3.91 -12.52
N ARG A 40 2.34 5.01 -12.02
CA ARG A 40 2.97 5.81 -10.97
C ARG A 40 2.94 5.09 -9.63
N GLY A 41 1.86 4.40 -9.33
CA GLY A 41 1.76 3.60 -8.10
C GLY A 41 2.81 2.51 -8.08
N LYS A 42 3.00 1.83 -9.20
CA LYS A 42 4.02 0.80 -9.33
C LYS A 42 5.43 1.35 -9.18
N ALA A 43 5.70 2.52 -9.80
CA ALA A 43 6.99 3.16 -9.68
C ALA A 43 7.31 3.55 -8.24
N LEU A 44 6.31 4.09 -7.54
CA LEU A 44 6.45 4.41 -6.13
C LEU A 44 6.77 3.17 -5.32
N PHE A 45 6.04 2.09 -5.56
CA PHE A 45 6.23 0.83 -4.86
C PHE A 45 7.66 0.29 -5.05
N GLU A 46 8.15 0.32 -6.27
CA GLU A 46 9.49 -0.17 -6.59
C GLU A 46 10.61 0.65 -5.92
N ASN A 47 10.34 1.94 -5.68
CA ASN A 47 11.33 2.83 -5.08
C ASN A 47 11.29 2.88 -3.56
N ILE A 48 10.28 2.28 -2.95
CA ILE A 48 10.20 2.21 -1.49
C ILE A 48 11.12 1.11 -0.98
N ASN A 49 12.03 1.48 -0.10
CA ASN A 49 12.99 0.54 0.45
C ASN A 49 12.47 -0.12 1.72
N ILE A 50 11.42 -0.91 1.58
CA ILE A 50 10.82 -1.68 2.67
C ILE A 50 10.79 -3.13 2.22
N PRO A 51 11.45 -4.06 2.94
CA PRO A 51 11.53 -5.46 2.51
C PRO A 51 10.18 -6.18 2.48
N ASN A 52 9.29 -5.86 3.40
CA ASN A 52 7.97 -6.50 3.46
C ASN A 52 6.92 -5.59 2.84
N LYS A 53 6.79 -5.65 1.53
CA LYS A 53 5.84 -4.81 0.80
C LYS A 53 5.05 -5.61 -0.22
N GLU A 54 3.82 -5.17 -0.45
CA GLU A 54 2.91 -5.80 -1.40
C GLU A 54 2.15 -4.73 -2.19
N PHE A 55 1.88 -5.03 -3.46
CA PHE A 55 1.11 -4.15 -4.32
C PHE A 55 -0.11 -4.91 -4.84
N ILE A 56 -1.29 -4.42 -4.49
CA ILE A 56 -2.55 -5.06 -4.86
C ILE A 56 -3.30 -4.19 -5.87
N ILE A 57 -3.63 -4.76 -7.02
CA ILE A 57 -4.37 -4.07 -8.06
C ILE A 57 -5.84 -4.50 -7.98
N ILE A 58 -6.73 -3.52 -7.90
CA ILE A 58 -8.16 -3.77 -7.92
C ILE A 58 -8.68 -3.49 -9.33
N ASP A 59 -9.01 -4.54 -10.05
CA ASP A 59 -9.50 -4.44 -11.42
C ASP A 59 -10.83 -3.68 -11.45
N GLY A 60 -10.96 -2.79 -12.42
CA GLY A 60 -12.17 -2.01 -12.60
C GLY A 60 -12.32 -0.80 -11.69
N ALA A 61 -11.49 -0.67 -10.66
CA ALA A 61 -11.60 0.41 -9.70
C ALA A 61 -10.89 1.68 -10.17
N GLY A 62 -11.54 2.82 -9.98
CA GLY A 62 -10.94 4.13 -10.17
C GLY A 62 -10.49 4.71 -8.85
N HIS A 63 -10.14 5.99 -8.85
CA HIS A 63 -9.60 6.66 -7.66
C HIS A 63 -10.62 6.76 -6.53
N ASN A 64 -11.86 7.10 -6.87
CA ASN A 64 -12.89 7.35 -5.87
C ASN A 64 -13.77 6.15 -5.55
N ASP A 65 -13.87 5.18 -6.43
CA ASP A 65 -14.75 4.04 -6.26
C ASP A 65 -14.05 2.78 -5.73
N ILE A 66 -12.76 2.87 -5.45
CA ILE A 66 -11.98 1.75 -4.92
C ILE A 66 -12.60 1.16 -3.64
N TYR A 67 -13.25 1.99 -2.84
CA TYR A 67 -13.88 1.56 -1.61
C TYR A 67 -15.21 0.82 -1.80
N HIS A 68 -15.72 0.80 -3.03
CA HIS A 68 -16.92 0.06 -3.36
C HIS A 68 -16.65 -1.38 -3.76
N PHE A 69 -15.38 -1.77 -3.83
CA PHE A 69 -14.98 -3.11 -4.24
C PHE A 69 -14.73 -3.99 -3.03
N GLU A 70 -15.36 -5.16 -3.04
CA GLU A 70 -15.21 -6.14 -1.96
C GLU A 70 -13.75 -6.59 -1.81
N SER A 71 -13.05 -6.75 -2.92
CA SER A 71 -11.64 -7.13 -2.92
C SER A 71 -10.75 -6.13 -2.18
N THR A 72 -11.11 -4.85 -2.20
CA THR A 72 -10.40 -3.82 -1.45
C THR A 72 -10.49 -4.09 0.05
N TRP A 73 -11.71 -4.34 0.53
CA TRP A 73 -11.93 -4.58 1.95
C TRP A 73 -11.33 -5.89 2.41
N LYS A 74 -11.36 -6.89 1.54
CA LYS A 74 -10.71 -8.17 1.84
C LYS A 74 -9.20 -7.99 1.99
N SER A 75 -8.60 -7.20 1.12
CA SER A 75 -7.17 -6.92 1.19
C SER A 75 -6.79 -6.18 2.47
N ILE A 76 -7.62 -5.22 2.89
CA ILE A 76 -7.42 -4.50 4.14
C ILE A 76 -7.53 -5.45 5.33
N SER A 77 -8.54 -6.30 5.32
CA SER A 77 -8.76 -7.27 6.39
C SER A 77 -7.59 -8.25 6.50
N ASP A 78 -7.10 -8.73 5.37
CA ASP A 78 -5.96 -9.65 5.34
C ASP A 78 -4.68 -9.00 5.87
N PHE A 79 -4.54 -7.69 5.66
CA PHE A 79 -3.37 -6.96 6.14
C PHE A 79 -3.41 -6.81 7.67
N LEU A 80 -4.59 -6.55 8.21
CA LEU A 80 -4.76 -6.37 9.64
C LEU A 80 -4.66 -7.69 10.41
#